data_6b4b1fa81e92913f928fff76860c7c80
#
_entry.id   6b4b1fa81e92913f928fff76860c7c80
#
_cell.length_a   1.000
_cell.length_b   1.000
_cell.length_c   1.000
_cell.angle_alpha   90.00
_cell.angle_beta   90.00
_cell.angle_gamma   90.00
#
_symmetry.space_group_name_H-M   'P 1'
#
loop_
_entity.id
_entity.type
_entity.pdbx_description
1 polymer ?
#
loop_
_entity_poly.entity_id
_entity_poly.type
_entity_poly.pdbx_seq_one_letter_code
_entity_poly.pdbx_strand_id
1 'polypeptide(L)'
;ATLYLADCRDVLPTLQPVEAVITDPPYGINDAPIKGQGRTGKRVGASNVWHAASTWDASIDPEWPLLCGRVAAVVAWFGHWRKREEVTAAMRYPLRAEIVWAKDCHVGPPCPVAMRDERIWLYAAEGIKGHTFETSVWDCPIIPTWSHKEHKNEKPVALMERLVMFLGPQSVCDPFMGSGTTGVACAKLGRAFVGIEQDPAHFDTACRRIADAYAQPRLFAPSPPAKPVQPTLFGAA
;
A
#
# COMPACT_ATOMS: atom_id res chain seq x y z
N ALA A 1 3.74 7.06 15.95
CA ALA A 1 4.25 7.04 14.57
C ALA A 1 5.52 7.88 14.47
N THR A 2 6.42 7.49 13.57
CA THR A 2 7.60 8.26 13.18
C THR A 2 7.49 8.55 11.69
N LEU A 3 7.62 9.81 11.30
CA LEU A 3 7.45 10.23 9.91
C LEU A 3 8.70 10.98 9.43
N TYR A 4 9.13 10.67 8.20
CA TYR A 4 10.32 11.27 7.57
C TYR A 4 9.93 11.98 6.28
N LEU A 5 10.30 13.27 6.18
CA LEU A 5 10.25 14.01 4.92
C LEU A 5 11.59 13.81 4.21
N ALA A 6 11.67 12.79 3.37
CA ALA A 6 12.92 12.38 2.73
C ALA A 6 12.67 11.40 1.57
N ASP A 7 13.72 11.11 0.80
CA ASP A 7 13.74 9.95 -0.11
C ASP A 7 13.84 8.65 0.71
N CYS A 8 13.05 7.66 0.34
CA CYS A 8 13.03 6.37 1.05
C CYS A 8 14.38 5.63 0.97
N ARG A 9 15.17 5.86 -0.06
CA ARG A 9 16.51 5.27 -0.24
C ARG A 9 17.51 5.75 0.81
N ASP A 10 17.35 6.97 1.29
CA ASP A 10 18.20 7.52 2.35
C ASP A 10 17.79 7.02 3.74
N VAL A 11 16.50 6.79 3.95
CA VAL A 11 15.95 6.45 5.28
C VAL A 11 15.93 4.94 5.54
N LEU A 12 15.44 4.14 4.59
CA LEU A 12 15.26 2.69 4.77
C LEU A 12 16.53 1.97 5.29
N PRO A 13 17.75 2.28 4.77
CA PRO A 13 18.97 1.63 5.27
C PRO A 13 19.31 1.93 6.75
N THR A 14 18.74 2.99 7.31
CA THR A 14 19.00 3.44 8.68
C THR A 14 17.99 2.92 9.69
N LEU A 15 16.87 2.37 9.23
CA LEU A 15 15.78 1.92 10.09
C LEU A 15 16.13 0.60 10.80
N GLN A 16 15.63 0.49 12.03
CA GLN A 16 15.54 -0.81 12.68
C GLN A 16 14.46 -1.65 11.95
N PRO A 17 14.63 -2.98 11.91
CA PRO A 17 13.66 -3.86 11.29
C PRO A 17 12.24 -3.65 11.81
N VAL A 18 11.27 -3.67 10.91
CA VAL A 18 9.83 -3.70 11.21
C VAL A 18 9.24 -5.07 10.84
N GLU A 19 8.04 -5.38 11.33
CA GLU A 19 7.43 -6.68 11.02
C GLU A 19 6.89 -6.74 9.59
N ALA A 20 6.35 -5.63 9.07
CA ALA A 20 5.88 -5.56 7.70
C ALA A 20 6.16 -4.22 7.02
N VAL A 21 6.41 -4.26 5.73
CA VAL A 21 6.24 -3.12 4.82
C VAL A 21 4.89 -3.27 4.11
N ILE A 22 4.08 -2.22 4.12
CA ILE A 22 2.81 -2.14 3.38
C ILE A 22 2.87 -0.84 2.58
N THR A 23 2.93 -0.93 1.25
CA THR A 23 3.28 0.24 0.44
C THR A 23 2.64 0.27 -0.93
N ASP A 24 2.35 1.50 -1.39
CA ASP A 24 1.79 1.84 -2.70
C ASP A 24 2.76 2.75 -3.47
N PRO A 25 3.84 2.19 -4.05
CA PRO A 25 4.84 2.97 -4.76
C PRO A 25 4.36 3.41 -6.14
N PRO A 26 5.11 4.28 -6.84
CA PRO A 26 4.90 4.53 -8.26
C PRO A 26 4.91 3.22 -9.07
N TYR A 27 3.93 3.07 -9.99
CA TYR A 27 3.77 1.79 -10.73
C TYR A 27 4.68 1.69 -11.96
N GLY A 28 5.32 2.78 -12.38
CA GLY A 28 6.19 2.80 -13.57
C GLY A 28 5.43 2.54 -14.87
N ILE A 29 4.15 2.84 -14.93
CA ILE A 29 3.31 2.53 -16.10
C ILE A 29 3.21 3.69 -17.08
N ASN A 30 3.66 4.88 -16.70
CA ASN A 30 3.69 6.09 -17.50
C ASN A 30 2.64 6.09 -18.63
N ASP A 31 1.37 6.06 -18.23
CA ASP A 31 0.25 6.01 -19.16
C ASP A 31 0.23 7.32 -19.96
N ALA A 32 1.05 7.31 -21.03
CA ALA A 32 0.92 8.32 -22.07
C ALA A 32 -0.55 8.36 -22.48
N PRO A 33 -1.16 9.53 -22.61
CA PRO A 33 -2.57 9.64 -22.97
C PRO A 33 -2.78 8.87 -24.26
N ILE A 34 -3.49 7.74 -24.19
CA ILE A 34 -3.92 7.05 -25.38
C ILE A 34 -4.81 8.05 -26.11
N LYS A 35 -4.36 8.56 -27.26
CA LYS A 35 -5.19 9.39 -28.15
C LYS A 35 -6.31 8.50 -28.66
N GLY A 36 -7.32 8.26 -27.81
CA GLY A 36 -8.48 7.46 -28.16
C GLY A 36 -9.54 8.33 -28.81
N GLN A 37 -9.99 7.93 -29.97
CA GLN A 37 -11.28 8.38 -30.50
C GLN A 37 -12.36 7.75 -29.60
N GLY A 38 -13.12 8.61 -28.89
CA GLY A 38 -14.32 8.14 -28.20
C GLY A 38 -15.23 7.39 -29.18
N ARG A 39 -15.99 6.39 -28.70
CA ARG A 39 -16.96 5.56 -29.46
C ARG A 39 -17.92 6.34 -30.37
N THR A 40 -17.99 7.64 -30.27
CA THR A 40 -18.87 8.54 -31.04
C THR A 40 -18.10 9.46 -31.99
N GLY A 41 -16.80 9.27 -32.21
CA GLY A 41 -16.01 10.12 -33.12
C GLY A 41 -15.85 11.58 -32.65
N LYS A 42 -16.39 11.97 -31.50
CA LYS A 42 -16.19 13.31 -30.95
C LYS A 42 -14.86 13.34 -30.19
N ARG A 43 -14.01 14.33 -30.49
CA ARG A 43 -12.81 14.64 -29.71
C ARG A 43 -13.24 14.85 -28.26
N VAL A 44 -12.75 14.01 -27.36
CA VAL A 44 -12.88 14.26 -25.93
C VAL A 44 -12.02 15.49 -25.62
N GLY A 45 -12.65 16.52 -25.08
CA GLY A 45 -11.98 17.79 -24.80
C GLY A 45 -10.77 17.60 -23.89
N ALA A 46 -9.85 18.56 -23.91
CA ALA A 46 -8.57 18.56 -23.18
C ALA A 46 -8.71 18.37 -21.64
N SER A 47 -9.92 18.50 -21.09
CA SER A 47 -10.22 18.28 -19.66
C SER A 47 -10.20 16.80 -19.22
N ASN A 48 -10.17 15.84 -20.17
CA ASN A 48 -10.11 14.41 -19.90
C ASN A 48 -8.73 13.81 -20.21
N VAL A 49 -7.67 14.64 -20.20
CA VAL A 49 -6.29 14.14 -20.21
C VAL A 49 -6.03 13.52 -18.85
N TRP A 50 -6.21 12.21 -18.77
CA TRP A 50 -5.75 11.40 -17.67
C TRP A 50 -4.21 11.49 -17.67
N HIS A 51 -3.69 12.29 -16.73
CA HIS A 51 -2.28 12.55 -16.48
C HIS A 51 -1.49 13.15 -17.69
N ALA A 52 -1.12 14.39 -17.58
CA ALA A 52 0.19 14.80 -18.11
C ALA A 52 1.19 13.79 -17.54
N ALA A 53 2.03 13.19 -18.40
CA ALA A 53 3.02 12.21 -18.01
C ALA A 53 3.70 12.68 -16.72
N SER A 54 3.33 12.04 -15.60
CA SER A 54 3.91 12.39 -14.31
C SER A 54 5.31 11.78 -14.32
N THR A 55 6.32 12.61 -14.29
CA THR A 55 7.72 12.17 -14.33
C THR A 55 8.04 11.22 -13.16
N TRP A 56 7.24 11.26 -12.07
CA TRP A 56 7.40 10.43 -10.89
C TRP A 56 6.93 8.97 -11.08
N ASP A 57 6.09 8.66 -12.06
CA ASP A 57 5.59 7.30 -12.35
C ASP A 57 6.21 6.71 -13.64
N ALA A 58 7.42 7.15 -14.02
CA ALA A 58 8.04 6.75 -15.27
C ALA A 58 8.65 5.34 -15.23
N SER A 59 9.13 4.90 -14.08
CA SER A 59 9.76 3.58 -13.88
C SER A 59 9.71 3.17 -12.42
N ILE A 60 9.85 1.86 -12.17
CA ILE A 60 10.10 1.33 -10.83
C ILE A 60 11.62 1.28 -10.65
N ASP A 61 12.11 1.93 -9.60
CA ASP A 61 13.51 1.79 -9.21
C ASP A 61 13.70 0.39 -8.56
N PRO A 62 14.57 -0.47 -9.11
CA PRO A 62 14.77 -1.82 -8.57
C PRO A 62 15.36 -1.83 -7.15
N GLU A 63 15.89 -0.72 -6.67
CA GLU A 63 16.37 -0.57 -5.30
C GLU A 63 15.21 -0.56 -4.28
N TRP A 64 14.05 -0.02 -4.64
CA TRP A 64 12.91 0.07 -3.73
C TRP A 64 12.43 -1.29 -3.21
N PRO A 65 12.12 -2.30 -4.07
CA PRO A 65 11.72 -3.63 -3.59
C PRO A 65 12.81 -4.29 -2.74
N LEU A 66 14.08 -4.12 -3.13
CA LEU A 66 15.22 -4.68 -2.40
C LEU A 66 15.33 -4.09 -0.99
N LEU A 67 15.23 -2.77 -0.84
CA LEU A 67 15.31 -2.07 0.44
C LEU A 67 14.12 -2.44 1.33
N CYS A 68 12.90 -2.51 0.78
CA CYS A 68 11.72 -2.97 1.52
C CYS A 68 11.95 -4.37 2.12
N GLY A 69 12.48 -5.30 1.34
CA GLY A 69 12.81 -6.65 1.81
C GLY A 69 14.00 -6.73 2.78
N ARG A 70 14.80 -5.66 2.93
CA ARG A 70 15.87 -5.60 3.94
C ARG A 70 15.35 -5.19 5.32
N VAL A 71 14.34 -4.30 5.35
CA VAL A 71 13.81 -3.76 6.62
C VAL A 71 12.66 -4.57 7.18
N ALA A 72 12.01 -5.44 6.39
CA ALA A 72 10.90 -6.25 6.86
C ALA A 72 10.93 -7.67 6.29
N ALA A 73 10.46 -8.64 7.07
CA ALA A 73 10.34 -10.04 6.63
C ALA A 73 9.10 -10.29 5.76
N VAL A 74 8.11 -9.38 5.80
CA VAL A 74 6.89 -9.41 4.99
C VAL A 74 6.74 -8.08 4.28
N VAL A 75 6.48 -8.13 2.97
CA VAL A 75 6.23 -6.95 2.13
C VAL A 75 4.91 -7.13 1.39
N ALA A 76 3.96 -6.23 1.62
CA ALA A 76 2.75 -6.08 0.84
C ALA A 76 2.91 -4.89 -0.11
N TRP A 77 3.01 -5.19 -1.39
CA TRP A 77 3.33 -4.25 -2.45
C TRP A 77 2.15 -4.06 -3.38
N PHE A 78 1.60 -2.86 -3.45
CA PHE A 78 0.60 -2.51 -4.46
C PHE A 78 1.25 -2.34 -5.82
N GLY A 79 0.61 -2.80 -6.88
CA GLY A 79 1.20 -2.70 -8.20
C GLY A 79 0.24 -3.00 -9.35
N HIS A 80 0.69 -2.60 -10.54
CA HIS A 80 0.01 -2.88 -11.77
C HIS A 80 0.51 -4.20 -12.37
N TRP A 81 -0.39 -5.06 -12.83
CA TRP A 81 -0.10 -6.43 -13.29
C TRP A 81 1.05 -6.54 -14.30
N ARG A 82 1.27 -5.52 -15.16
CA ARG A 82 2.37 -5.47 -16.14
C ARG A 82 3.75 -5.43 -15.50
N LYS A 83 3.85 -5.03 -14.25
CA LYS A 83 5.11 -4.81 -13.53
C LYS A 83 5.43 -5.90 -12.50
N ARG A 84 4.58 -6.92 -12.40
CA ARG A 84 4.76 -8.00 -11.42
C ARG A 84 6.12 -8.69 -11.54
N GLU A 85 6.53 -9.03 -12.76
CA GLU A 85 7.80 -9.74 -12.98
C GLU A 85 9.01 -8.87 -12.63
N GLU A 86 8.96 -7.58 -13.01
CA GLU A 86 10.01 -6.60 -12.71
C GLU A 86 10.18 -6.43 -11.18
N VAL A 87 9.07 -6.22 -10.46
CA VAL A 87 9.10 -6.12 -8.99
C VAL A 87 9.55 -7.42 -8.34
N THR A 88 9.04 -8.55 -8.81
CA THR A 88 9.39 -9.88 -8.25
C THR A 88 10.89 -10.19 -8.44
N ALA A 89 11.47 -9.82 -9.57
CA ALA A 89 12.89 -10.01 -9.83
C ALA A 89 13.80 -9.16 -8.91
N ALA A 90 13.33 -7.96 -8.53
CA ALA A 90 14.05 -7.06 -7.63
C ALA A 90 13.78 -7.34 -6.14
N MET A 91 12.68 -8.04 -5.81
CA MET A 91 12.30 -8.32 -4.44
C MET A 91 13.23 -9.35 -3.80
N ARG A 92 13.61 -9.10 -2.54
CA ARG A 92 14.49 -10.00 -1.77
C ARG A 92 13.87 -11.38 -1.51
N TYR A 93 12.55 -11.44 -1.36
CA TYR A 93 11.82 -12.66 -0.98
C TYR A 93 10.89 -13.14 -2.09
N PRO A 94 10.57 -14.43 -2.13
CA PRO A 94 9.64 -14.94 -3.12
C PRO A 94 8.22 -14.42 -2.91
N LEU A 95 7.49 -14.31 -4.01
CA LEU A 95 6.05 -14.05 -4.00
C LEU A 95 5.32 -15.24 -3.37
N ARG A 96 4.53 -14.99 -2.32
CA ARG A 96 3.80 -16.02 -1.57
C ARG A 96 2.31 -16.05 -1.88
N ALA A 97 1.74 -14.86 -2.10
CA ALA A 97 0.34 -14.73 -2.44
C ALA A 97 0.08 -13.44 -3.23
N GLU A 98 -1.03 -13.40 -3.93
CA GLU A 98 -1.55 -12.21 -4.59
C GLU A 98 -2.99 -12.00 -4.13
N ILE A 99 -3.30 -10.75 -3.75
CA ILE A 99 -4.64 -10.29 -3.46
C ILE A 99 -5.08 -9.40 -4.61
N VAL A 100 -6.28 -9.62 -5.09
CA VAL A 100 -6.96 -8.80 -6.09
C VAL A 100 -7.91 -7.87 -5.36
N TRP A 101 -7.58 -6.58 -5.29
CA TRP A 101 -8.53 -5.59 -4.81
C TRP A 101 -9.51 -5.25 -5.93
N ALA A 102 -10.74 -5.74 -5.81
CA ALA A 102 -11.84 -5.45 -6.72
C ALA A 102 -12.50 -4.11 -6.34
N LYS A 103 -12.58 -3.21 -7.32
CA LYS A 103 -13.18 -1.88 -7.18
C LYS A 103 -14.63 -1.89 -7.64
N ASP A 104 -15.45 -1.03 -7.06
CA ASP A 104 -16.86 -0.87 -7.42
C ASP A 104 -17.09 -0.12 -8.74
N CYS A 105 -16.06 0.48 -9.31
CA CYS A 105 -16.15 1.21 -10.56
C CYS A 105 -14.97 0.94 -11.49
N HIS A 106 -15.17 1.23 -12.78
CA HIS A 106 -14.11 1.23 -13.78
C HIS A 106 -13.17 2.42 -13.54
N VAL A 107 -11.87 2.14 -13.42
CA VAL A 107 -10.82 3.14 -13.29
C VAL A 107 -9.79 2.92 -14.39
N GLY A 108 -9.61 3.91 -15.23
CA GLY A 108 -8.62 3.85 -16.31
C GLY A 108 -9.14 4.37 -17.66
N PRO A 109 -8.26 4.44 -18.65
CA PRO A 109 -8.63 4.83 -20.01
C PRO A 109 -9.57 3.79 -20.67
N PRO A 110 -10.33 4.17 -21.69
CA PRO A 110 -11.11 3.23 -22.46
C PRO A 110 -10.22 2.14 -23.03
N CYS A 111 -10.47 0.90 -22.65
CA CYS A 111 -9.81 -0.27 -23.19
C CYS A 111 -10.83 -1.37 -23.46
N PRO A 112 -10.53 -2.39 -24.29
CA PRO A 112 -11.46 -3.48 -24.58
C PRO A 112 -11.91 -4.24 -23.33
N VAL A 113 -11.06 -4.27 -22.29
CA VAL A 113 -11.36 -4.85 -20.98
C VAL A 113 -11.33 -3.75 -19.94
N ALA A 114 -12.47 -3.50 -19.30
CA ALA A 114 -12.57 -2.52 -18.23
C ALA A 114 -11.82 -3.02 -16.99
N MET A 115 -10.74 -2.33 -16.63
CA MET A 115 -9.96 -2.68 -15.44
C MET A 115 -10.71 -2.18 -14.18
N ARG A 116 -11.04 -3.12 -13.30
CA ARG A 116 -11.75 -2.86 -12.05
C ARG A 116 -10.97 -3.36 -10.83
N ASP A 117 -9.69 -3.59 -11.01
CA ASP A 117 -8.86 -4.19 -9.97
C ASP A 117 -7.49 -3.53 -9.87
N GLU A 118 -6.91 -3.67 -8.70
CA GLU A 118 -5.47 -3.51 -8.43
C GLU A 118 -4.95 -4.75 -7.74
N ARG A 119 -3.64 -4.94 -7.79
CA ARG A 119 -2.97 -6.10 -7.22
C ARG A 119 -2.19 -5.71 -5.97
N ILE A 120 -2.23 -6.61 -4.97
CA ILE A 120 -1.37 -6.52 -3.79
C ILE A 120 -0.56 -7.81 -3.77
N TRP A 121 0.74 -7.68 -3.98
CA TRP A 121 1.67 -8.81 -3.96
C TRP A 121 2.27 -8.97 -2.58
N LEU A 122 2.19 -10.18 -2.07
CA LEU A 122 2.68 -10.51 -0.74
C LEU A 122 3.97 -11.31 -0.86
N TYR A 123 5.08 -10.68 -0.53
CA TYR A 123 6.41 -11.29 -0.50
C TYR A 123 6.79 -11.58 0.94
N ALA A 124 7.40 -12.73 1.19
CA ALA A 124 7.85 -13.08 2.53
C ALA A 124 9.01 -14.06 2.50
N ALA A 125 9.92 -13.93 3.48
CA ALA A 125 11.03 -14.86 3.70
C ALA A 125 10.50 -16.29 3.97
N GLU A 126 9.48 -16.38 4.84
CA GLU A 126 8.77 -17.62 5.17
C GLU A 126 7.33 -17.57 4.62
N GLY A 127 6.52 -18.59 4.95
CA GLY A 127 5.10 -18.57 4.62
C GLY A 127 4.37 -17.44 5.35
N ILE A 128 3.38 -16.83 4.70
CA ILE A 128 2.53 -15.81 5.32
C ILE A 128 1.56 -16.51 6.25
N LYS A 129 1.61 -16.13 7.53
CA LYS A 129 0.62 -16.55 8.52
C LYS A 129 -0.46 -15.46 8.57
N GLY A 130 -1.57 -15.68 7.85
CA GLY A 130 -2.74 -14.80 7.98
C GLY A 130 -3.36 -14.92 9.36
N HIS A 131 -3.70 -13.79 9.96
CA HIS A 131 -4.37 -13.75 11.27
C HIS A 131 -5.90 -13.80 11.13
N THR A 132 -6.41 -13.64 9.91
CA THR A 132 -7.81 -13.80 9.53
C THR A 132 -7.90 -14.73 8.33
N PHE A 133 -9.02 -15.45 8.18
CA PHE A 133 -9.27 -16.19 6.95
C PHE A 133 -9.76 -15.21 5.87
N GLU A 134 -9.04 -15.17 4.76
CA GLU A 134 -9.31 -14.27 3.65
C GLU A 134 -9.34 -15.01 2.31
N THR A 135 -10.14 -14.50 1.39
CA THR A 135 -10.10 -14.93 -0.02
C THR A 135 -9.06 -14.11 -0.78
N SER A 136 -8.67 -14.58 -1.97
CA SER A 136 -7.74 -13.83 -2.83
C SER A 136 -8.37 -12.62 -3.52
N VAL A 137 -9.70 -12.46 -3.48
CA VAL A 137 -10.41 -11.31 -4.05
C VAL A 137 -11.05 -10.51 -2.92
N TRP A 138 -10.70 -9.24 -2.84
CA TRP A 138 -11.19 -8.32 -1.83
C TRP A 138 -12.05 -7.23 -2.46
N ASP A 139 -13.33 -7.26 -2.22
CA ASP A 139 -14.23 -6.17 -2.59
C ASP A 139 -14.06 -5.02 -1.59
N CYS A 140 -13.64 -3.88 -2.09
CA CYS A 140 -13.56 -2.65 -1.33
C CYS A 140 -13.80 -1.47 -2.27
N PRO A 141 -14.87 -0.67 -2.04
CA PRO A 141 -15.16 0.50 -2.85
C PRO A 141 -14.00 1.51 -2.84
N ILE A 142 -13.81 2.20 -3.96
CA ILE A 142 -12.89 3.33 -4.01
C ILE A 142 -13.46 4.51 -3.23
N ILE A 143 -12.57 5.42 -2.83
CA ILE A 143 -13.02 6.72 -2.31
C ILE A 143 -13.62 7.51 -3.48
N PRO A 144 -14.89 7.91 -3.42
CA PRO A 144 -15.52 8.63 -4.52
C PRO A 144 -14.85 9.98 -4.80
N THR A 145 -14.80 10.38 -6.07
CA THR A 145 -14.16 11.65 -6.48
C THR A 145 -14.85 12.90 -5.94
N TRP A 146 -16.13 12.82 -5.59
CA TRP A 146 -16.91 13.88 -4.97
C TRP A 146 -16.76 13.97 -3.45
N SER A 147 -16.14 12.94 -2.82
CA SER A 147 -15.78 13.01 -1.40
C SER A 147 -14.51 13.86 -1.21
N HIS A 148 -14.29 14.34 0.00
CA HIS A 148 -13.07 15.07 0.35
C HIS A 148 -11.86 14.12 0.32
N LYS A 149 -11.32 13.88 -0.89
CA LYS A 149 -10.03 13.19 -1.06
C LYS A 149 -8.91 14.19 -0.79
N GLU A 150 -8.02 13.82 0.09
CA GLU A 150 -6.80 14.59 0.34
C GLU A 150 -5.74 14.36 -0.76
N HIS A 151 -5.82 13.20 -1.43
CA HIS A 151 -4.93 12.84 -2.53
C HIS A 151 -5.68 12.13 -3.65
N LYS A 152 -5.31 12.38 -4.91
CA LYS A 152 -6.01 11.85 -6.11
C LYS A 152 -6.06 10.32 -6.14
N ASN A 153 -4.97 9.65 -5.74
CA ASN A 153 -4.81 8.20 -5.76
C ASN A 153 -4.90 7.58 -4.35
N GLU A 154 -5.58 8.25 -3.43
CA GLU A 154 -5.72 7.77 -2.06
C GLU A 154 -6.40 6.40 -1.99
N LYS A 155 -5.76 5.45 -1.30
CA LYS A 155 -6.35 4.14 -1.01
C LYS A 155 -7.40 4.26 0.09
N PRO A 156 -8.46 3.43 0.06
CA PRO A 156 -9.44 3.38 1.15
C PRO A 156 -8.79 2.96 2.48
N VAL A 157 -9.07 3.70 3.55
CA VAL A 157 -8.58 3.34 4.90
C VAL A 157 -9.03 1.92 5.28
N ALA A 158 -10.28 1.55 4.95
CA ALA A 158 -10.82 0.22 5.22
C ALA A 158 -10.03 -0.91 4.54
N LEU A 159 -9.51 -0.68 3.33
CA LEU A 159 -8.63 -1.63 2.65
C LEU A 159 -7.32 -1.82 3.41
N MET A 160 -6.71 -0.72 3.86
CA MET A 160 -5.46 -0.77 4.60
C MET A 160 -5.65 -1.38 6.00
N GLU A 161 -6.75 -1.06 6.69
CA GLU A 161 -7.13 -1.71 7.97
C GLU A 161 -7.26 -3.22 7.79
N ARG A 162 -7.96 -3.68 6.73
CA ARG A 162 -8.11 -5.11 6.42
C ARG A 162 -6.76 -5.78 6.19
N LEU A 163 -5.87 -5.14 5.42
CA LEU A 163 -4.54 -5.67 5.12
C LEU A 163 -3.65 -5.75 6.38
N VAL A 164 -3.65 -4.71 7.22
CA VAL A 164 -2.94 -4.72 8.50
C VAL A 164 -3.50 -5.79 9.44
N MET A 165 -4.82 -5.97 9.53
CA MET A 165 -5.42 -7.03 10.34
C MET A 165 -5.07 -8.42 9.82
N PHE A 166 -5.13 -8.63 8.50
CA PHE A 166 -4.80 -9.91 7.88
C PHE A 166 -3.35 -10.31 8.12
N LEU A 167 -2.40 -9.42 7.89
CA LEU A 167 -0.98 -9.68 8.11
C LEU A 167 -0.60 -9.70 9.60
N GLY A 168 -1.33 -8.99 10.46
CA GLY A 168 -1.17 -8.96 11.91
C GLY A 168 0.08 -8.32 12.48
N PRO A 169 0.84 -7.43 11.77
CA PRO A 169 2.08 -6.89 12.29
C PRO A 169 1.84 -5.93 13.45
N GLN A 170 2.81 -5.86 14.38
CA GLN A 170 2.82 -4.86 15.45
C GLN A 170 3.49 -3.56 14.98
N SER A 171 4.38 -3.65 13.98
CA SER A 171 5.08 -2.51 13.39
C SER A 171 5.03 -2.55 11.86
N VAL A 172 4.69 -1.43 11.25
CA VAL A 172 4.53 -1.27 9.80
C VAL A 172 5.39 -0.10 9.33
N CYS A 173 6.06 -0.28 8.19
CA CYS A 173 6.69 0.81 7.45
C CYS A 173 5.97 1.00 6.10
N ASP A 174 5.75 2.26 5.72
CA ASP A 174 5.32 2.65 4.38
C ASP A 174 6.31 3.68 3.81
N PRO A 175 7.22 3.25 2.92
CA PRO A 175 8.22 4.13 2.32
C PRO A 175 7.67 5.09 1.24
N PHE A 176 6.39 4.98 0.88
CA PHE A 176 5.69 5.86 -0.06
C PHE A 176 4.33 6.26 0.52
N MET A 177 4.34 6.82 1.74
CA MET A 177 3.10 6.97 2.52
C MET A 177 2.09 7.94 1.91
N GLY A 178 2.49 8.81 0.98
CA GLY A 178 1.61 9.79 0.36
C GLY A 178 0.84 10.60 1.39
N SER A 179 -0.49 10.59 1.30
CA SER A 179 -1.38 11.24 2.27
C SER A 179 -1.54 10.48 3.61
N GLY A 180 -0.79 9.41 3.85
CA GLY A 180 -0.70 8.73 5.14
C GLY A 180 -1.80 7.70 5.44
N THR A 181 -2.47 7.14 4.44
CA THR A 181 -3.59 6.20 4.66
C THR A 181 -3.17 4.96 5.46
N THR A 182 -2.00 4.38 5.17
CA THR A 182 -1.43 3.25 5.93
C THR A 182 -1.21 3.63 7.40
N GLY A 183 -0.69 4.84 7.64
CA GLY A 183 -0.47 5.37 8.98
C GLY A 183 -1.77 5.59 9.76
N VAL A 184 -2.83 6.07 9.10
CA VAL A 184 -4.17 6.19 9.68
C VAL A 184 -4.71 4.83 10.10
N ALA A 185 -4.59 3.81 9.23
CA ALA A 185 -5.01 2.45 9.55
C ALA A 185 -4.22 1.88 10.74
N CYS A 186 -2.90 2.08 10.77
CA CYS A 186 -2.05 1.67 11.89
C CYS A 186 -2.43 2.37 13.20
N ALA A 187 -2.69 3.69 13.16
CA ALA A 187 -3.12 4.45 14.33
C ALA A 187 -4.43 3.90 14.92
N LYS A 188 -5.43 3.62 14.08
CA LYS A 188 -6.72 3.04 14.49
C LYS A 188 -6.57 1.65 15.09
N LEU A 189 -5.67 0.84 14.54
CA LEU A 189 -5.43 -0.54 14.98
C LEU A 189 -4.39 -0.66 16.11
N GLY A 190 -3.82 0.47 16.55
CA GLY A 190 -2.82 0.49 17.62
C GLY A 190 -1.47 -0.10 17.24
N ARG A 191 -1.10 -0.02 15.96
CA ARG A 191 0.18 -0.51 15.44
C ARG A 191 1.22 0.60 15.42
N ALA A 192 2.48 0.24 15.63
CA ALA A 192 3.59 1.18 15.41
C ALA A 192 3.72 1.45 13.91
N PHE A 193 4.01 2.70 13.56
CA PHE A 193 4.08 3.12 12.15
C PHE A 193 5.32 3.97 11.89
N VAL A 194 6.00 3.66 10.79
CA VAL A 194 7.06 4.48 10.20
C VAL A 194 6.60 4.84 8.78
N GLY A 195 6.53 6.13 8.48
CA GLY A 195 6.16 6.63 7.15
C GLY A 195 7.25 7.49 6.55
N ILE A 196 7.47 7.36 5.24
CA ILE A 196 8.41 8.18 4.49
C ILE A 196 7.67 8.79 3.30
N GLU A 197 7.89 10.08 3.07
CA GLU A 197 7.33 10.81 1.95
C GLU A 197 8.30 11.92 1.54
N GLN A 198 8.53 12.06 0.24
CA GLN A 198 9.46 13.07 -0.27
C GLN A 198 8.77 14.38 -0.65
N ASP A 199 7.46 14.36 -0.94
CA ASP A 199 6.69 15.56 -1.26
C ASP A 199 6.22 16.25 0.02
N PRO A 200 6.64 17.51 0.28
CA PRO A 200 6.27 18.22 1.52
C PRO A 200 4.76 18.39 1.71
N ALA A 201 3.99 18.60 0.63
CA ALA A 201 2.55 18.81 0.74
C ALA A 201 1.81 17.52 1.12
N HIS A 202 2.24 16.39 0.55
CA HIS A 202 1.73 15.07 0.94
C HIS A 202 2.15 14.72 2.37
N PHE A 203 3.40 15.02 2.74
CA PHE A 203 3.91 14.80 4.09
C PHE A 203 3.10 15.56 5.15
N ASP A 204 2.85 16.86 4.93
CA ASP A 204 2.04 17.68 5.86
C ASP A 204 0.62 17.14 6.00
N THR A 205 0.03 16.69 4.89
CA THR A 205 -1.29 16.05 4.89
C THR A 205 -1.27 14.76 5.70
N ALA A 206 -0.24 13.91 5.52
CA ALA A 206 -0.07 12.67 6.28
C ALA A 206 0.08 12.94 7.78
N CYS A 207 0.91 13.91 8.16
CA CYS A 207 1.12 14.30 9.56
C CYS A 207 -0.19 14.66 10.24
N ARG A 208 -0.99 15.53 9.61
CA ARG A 208 -2.31 15.95 10.13
C ARG A 208 -3.26 14.75 10.27
N ARG A 209 -3.45 13.96 9.21
CA ARG A 209 -4.39 12.83 9.20
C ARG A 209 -4.04 11.74 10.21
N ILE A 210 -2.75 11.43 10.34
CA ILE A 210 -2.28 10.43 11.31
C ILE A 210 -2.45 10.96 12.74
N ALA A 211 -2.12 12.24 13.01
CA ALA A 211 -2.36 12.86 14.31
C ALA A 211 -3.83 12.86 14.69
N ASP A 212 -4.73 13.21 13.76
CA ASP A 212 -6.18 13.18 13.95
C ASP A 212 -6.68 11.76 14.28
N ALA A 213 -6.13 10.73 13.59
CA ALA A 213 -6.48 9.35 13.87
C ALA A 213 -6.03 8.89 15.28
N TYR A 214 -4.88 9.35 15.77
CA TYR A 214 -4.45 9.09 17.15
C TYR A 214 -5.28 9.85 18.18
N ALA A 215 -5.78 11.05 17.86
CA ALA A 215 -6.61 11.85 18.76
C ALA A 215 -8.04 11.32 18.89
N GLN A 216 -8.52 10.51 17.94
CA GLN A 216 -9.88 9.93 18.01
C GLN A 216 -10.00 8.96 19.19
N PRO A 217 -11.03 9.08 20.03
CA PRO A 217 -11.28 8.11 21.10
C PRO A 217 -11.45 6.71 20.52
N ARG A 218 -10.69 5.75 21.02
CA ARG A 218 -10.90 4.35 20.67
C ARG A 218 -12.12 3.85 21.42
N LEU A 219 -13.15 3.42 20.70
CA LEU A 219 -14.36 2.83 21.28
C LEU A 219 -14.08 1.48 21.98
N PHE A 220 -12.98 0.82 21.59
CA PHE A 220 -12.51 -0.43 22.20
C PHE A 220 -11.01 -0.33 22.47
N ALA A 221 -10.57 -0.78 23.63
CA ALA A 221 -9.15 -0.94 23.90
C ALA A 221 -8.58 -2.00 22.91
N PRO A 222 -7.38 -1.77 22.33
CA PRO A 222 -6.74 -2.80 21.52
C PRO A 222 -6.57 -4.04 22.39
N SER A 223 -6.89 -5.22 21.84
CA SER A 223 -6.61 -6.48 22.54
C SER A 223 -5.12 -6.50 22.88
N PRO A 224 -4.75 -6.84 24.13
CA PRO A 224 -3.34 -6.96 24.48
C PRO A 224 -2.66 -7.94 23.52
N PRO A 225 -1.38 -7.72 23.17
CA PRO A 225 -0.66 -8.64 22.31
C PRO A 225 -0.77 -10.05 22.88
N ALA A 226 -1.08 -11.02 22.03
CA ALA A 226 -1.12 -12.42 22.43
C ALA A 226 0.21 -12.75 23.12
N LYS A 227 0.15 -13.24 24.37
CA LYS A 227 1.36 -13.67 25.07
C LYS A 227 2.05 -14.71 24.19
N PRO A 228 3.38 -14.63 24.01
CA PRO A 228 4.12 -15.65 23.29
C PRO A 228 3.76 -17.02 23.92
N VAL A 229 3.23 -17.91 23.09
CA VAL A 229 3.00 -19.30 23.52
C VAL A 229 4.39 -19.89 23.78
N GLN A 230 4.73 -20.06 25.05
CA GLN A 230 5.94 -20.79 25.41
C GLN A 230 5.79 -22.22 24.84
N PRO A 231 6.78 -22.71 24.07
CA PRO A 231 6.75 -24.09 23.66
C PRO A 231 6.74 -24.95 24.92
N THR A 232 5.66 -25.68 25.13
CA THR A 232 5.64 -26.76 26.13
C THR A 232 6.71 -27.78 25.71
N LEU A 233 7.81 -27.80 26.42
CA LEU A 233 8.74 -28.92 26.37
C LEU A 233 7.94 -30.16 26.79
N PHE A 234 7.61 -31.03 25.86
CA PHE A 234 7.13 -32.35 26.18
C PHE A 234 8.29 -33.04 26.89
N GLY A 235 8.09 -33.28 28.17
CA GLY A 235 8.97 -34.08 28.96
C GLY A 235 9.07 -35.50 28.35
N ALA A 236 10.31 -35.95 28.20
CA ALA A 236 10.61 -37.34 27.91
C ALA A 236 9.96 -38.22 29.00
N ALA A 237 9.22 -39.24 28.55
CA ALA A 237 8.95 -40.45 29.31
C ALA A 237 9.29 -41.64 28.40
#